data_b0c04a2300a60e5fc935cba7072430c7
#
_entry.id   b0c04a2300a60e5fc935cba7072430c7
#
_cell.length_a   1.000
_cell.length_b   1.000
_cell.length_c   1.000
_cell.angle_alpha   90.00
_cell.angle_beta   90.00
_cell.angle_gamma   90.00
#
_symmetry.space_group_name_H-M   'P 1'
#
loop_
_entity.id
_entity.type
_entity.pdbx_description
1 polymer ?
#
loop_
_entity_poly.entity_id
_entity_poly.type
_entity_poly.pdbx_seq_one_letter_code
_entity_poly.pdbx_strand_id
1 'polypeptide(L)'
;MDFRVSREAFLRVLTHVSSIVDSRSTIPILSNIYIKCENNQIEIRSTDMDISIREFVSTDSSKNGEATVNSRILTDIIRKTKKNSIVKCKLEGNRLIINSDNSVFELNALTADEFPKFVPLEQTNSFELTISQIKRLFNKTKFAISAEETRYYPVSYTHLRAHETSLH
;
A
#
# COMPACT_ATOMS: atom_id res chain seq x y z
N MET A 1 9.98 16.73 -5.41
CA MET A 1 10.27 15.64 -4.45
C MET A 1 11.71 15.16 -4.68
N ASP A 2 12.53 15.08 -3.63
CA ASP A 2 13.90 14.55 -3.69
C ASP A 2 14.23 13.98 -2.30
N PHE A 3 14.54 12.67 -2.22
CA PHE A 3 14.80 11.98 -0.96
C PHE A 3 15.80 10.84 -1.11
N ARG A 4 16.38 10.44 0.02
CA ARG A 4 17.30 9.30 0.14
C ARG A 4 16.80 8.35 1.20
N VAL A 5 16.76 7.07 0.89
CA VAL A 5 16.25 6.04 1.80
C VAL A 5 17.09 4.77 1.70
N SER A 6 17.22 4.03 2.81
CA SER A 6 17.88 2.73 2.73
C SER A 6 17.03 1.76 1.90
N ARG A 7 17.70 1.00 1.06
CA ARG A 7 17.07 0.00 0.18
C ARG A 7 16.20 -0.97 0.98
N GLU A 8 16.68 -1.43 2.12
CA GLU A 8 15.97 -2.41 2.96
C GLU A 8 14.69 -1.87 3.55
N ALA A 9 14.72 -0.65 4.10
CA ALA A 9 13.54 -0.01 4.66
C ALA A 9 12.51 0.27 3.56
N PHE A 10 12.96 0.76 2.41
CA PHE A 10 12.08 1.06 1.28
C PHE A 10 11.45 -0.21 0.70
N LEU A 11 12.25 -1.26 0.45
CA LEU A 11 11.74 -2.53 -0.08
C LEU A 11 10.73 -3.19 0.86
N ARG A 12 10.95 -3.16 2.17
CA ARG A 12 10.01 -3.72 3.15
C ARG A 12 8.65 -3.06 3.01
N VAL A 13 8.61 -1.74 3.00
CA VAL A 13 7.35 -0.98 2.89
C VAL A 13 6.71 -1.18 1.52
N LEU A 14 7.49 -1.09 0.44
CA LEU A 14 6.97 -1.34 -0.91
C LEU A 14 6.36 -2.73 -1.04
N THR A 15 7.00 -3.76 -0.48
CA THR A 15 6.47 -5.14 -0.51
C THR A 15 5.14 -5.23 0.23
N HIS A 16 5.01 -4.55 1.37
CA HIS A 16 3.79 -4.56 2.15
C HIS A 16 2.66 -3.78 1.46
N VAL A 17 2.89 -2.55 1.03
CA VAL A 17 1.85 -1.75 0.36
C VAL A 17 1.46 -2.35 -1.01
N SER A 18 2.38 -3.03 -1.69
CA SER A 18 2.08 -3.71 -2.96
C SER A 18 1.19 -4.94 -2.80
N SER A 19 1.02 -5.48 -1.58
CA SER A 19 0.25 -6.72 -1.35
C SER A 19 -1.25 -6.58 -1.65
N ILE A 20 -1.80 -5.37 -1.59
CA ILE A 20 -3.20 -5.09 -1.90
C ILE A 20 -3.41 -4.50 -3.30
N VAL A 21 -2.34 -4.20 -4.02
CA VAL A 21 -2.45 -3.65 -5.37
C VAL A 21 -2.90 -4.74 -6.34
N ASP A 22 -4.10 -4.61 -6.88
CA ASP A 22 -4.59 -5.53 -7.91
C ASP A 22 -4.09 -5.09 -9.29
N SER A 23 -3.21 -5.90 -9.87
CA SER A 23 -2.69 -5.68 -11.22
C SER A 23 -3.73 -5.93 -12.33
N ARG A 24 -4.87 -6.53 -12.00
CA ARG A 24 -6.00 -6.82 -12.90
C ARG A 24 -7.13 -5.82 -12.77
N SER A 25 -6.99 -4.81 -11.92
CA SER A 25 -8.00 -3.76 -11.77
C SER A 25 -8.30 -3.08 -13.10
N THR A 26 -9.58 -2.87 -13.38
CA THR A 26 -10.06 -2.09 -14.54
C THR A 26 -9.76 -0.61 -14.40
N ILE A 27 -9.39 -0.15 -13.20
CA ILE A 27 -9.05 1.24 -12.89
C ILE A 27 -7.53 1.37 -12.84
N PRO A 28 -6.88 1.97 -13.87
CA PRO A 28 -5.42 1.95 -14.00
C PRO A 28 -4.67 2.57 -12.82
N ILE A 29 -5.23 3.61 -12.18
CA ILE A 29 -4.58 4.30 -11.06
C ILE A 29 -4.40 3.39 -9.83
N LEU A 30 -5.25 2.36 -9.66
CA LEU A 30 -5.15 1.41 -8.55
C LEU A 30 -3.96 0.44 -8.68
N SER A 31 -3.33 0.37 -9.86
CA SER A 31 -2.05 -0.34 -10.02
C SER A 31 -0.85 0.48 -9.54
N ASN A 32 -1.06 1.74 -9.19
CA ASN A 32 -0.05 2.64 -8.70
C ASN A 32 -0.04 2.69 -7.16
N ILE A 33 1.07 3.14 -6.63
CA ILE A 33 1.20 3.60 -5.25
C ILE A 33 1.37 5.10 -5.23
N TYR A 34 0.80 5.74 -4.23
CA TYR A 34 1.02 7.14 -3.92
C TYR A 34 2.23 7.28 -3.00
N ILE A 35 3.10 8.23 -3.31
CA ILE A 35 4.29 8.56 -2.52
C ILE A 35 4.27 10.05 -2.19
N LYS A 36 4.31 10.39 -0.91
CA LYS A 36 4.47 11.77 -0.42
C LYS A 36 5.75 11.86 0.41
N CYS A 37 6.57 12.83 0.10
CA CYS A 37 7.77 13.16 0.88
C CYS A 37 7.58 14.49 1.58
N GLU A 38 7.64 14.49 2.90
CA GLU A 38 7.48 15.67 3.74
C GLU A 38 8.19 15.46 5.08
N ASN A 39 8.84 16.51 5.61
CA ASN A 39 9.46 16.54 6.95
C ASN A 39 10.39 15.34 7.22
N ASN A 40 11.27 15.00 6.28
CA ASN A 40 12.18 13.86 6.37
C ASN A 40 11.49 12.51 6.56
N GLN A 41 10.28 12.40 6.08
CA GLN A 41 9.50 11.18 6.08
C GLN A 41 8.87 10.95 4.70
N ILE A 42 8.82 9.69 4.28
CA ILE A 42 8.06 9.28 3.11
C ILE A 42 6.81 8.57 3.61
N GLU A 43 5.67 9.02 3.15
CA GLU A 43 4.41 8.32 3.27
C GLU A 43 4.13 7.56 1.96
N ILE A 44 3.82 6.29 2.05
CA ILE A 44 3.48 5.43 0.90
C ILE A 44 2.11 4.85 1.15
N ARG A 45 1.23 4.94 0.13
CA ARG A 45 -0.15 4.46 0.19
C ARG A 45 -0.48 3.58 -1.01
N SER A 46 -1.33 2.61 -0.78
CA SER A 46 -2.02 1.84 -1.81
C SER A 46 -3.46 1.59 -1.41
N THR A 47 -4.31 1.33 -2.36
CA THR A 47 -5.73 0.98 -2.14
C THR A 47 -6.26 0.17 -3.32
N ASP A 48 -7.20 -0.74 -3.03
CA ASP A 48 -8.04 -1.41 -4.02
C ASP A 48 -9.50 -0.91 -3.98
N MET A 49 -9.74 0.20 -3.28
CA MET A 49 -11.01 0.86 -2.94
C MET A 49 -11.70 0.28 -1.69
N ASP A 50 -11.55 -1.00 -1.38
CA ASP A 50 -12.11 -1.64 -0.18
C ASP A 50 -11.13 -1.62 0.98
N ILE A 51 -9.85 -1.85 0.67
CA ILE A 51 -8.75 -1.85 1.63
C ILE A 51 -7.76 -0.75 1.27
N SER A 52 -7.18 -0.14 2.29
CA SER A 52 -6.14 0.85 2.11
C SER A 52 -5.00 0.61 3.09
N ILE A 53 -3.77 0.66 2.59
CA ILE A 53 -2.55 0.61 3.40
C ILE A 53 -1.83 1.95 3.31
N ARG A 54 -1.35 2.41 4.46
CA ARG A 54 -0.51 3.59 4.60
C ARG A 54 0.66 3.28 5.50
N GLU A 55 1.87 3.46 4.99
CA GLU A 55 3.09 3.26 5.75
C GLU A 55 4.03 4.44 5.64
N PHE A 56 4.89 4.56 6.64
CA PHE A 56 5.85 5.64 6.76
C PHE A 56 7.27 5.09 6.86
N VAL A 57 8.20 5.79 6.20
CA VAL A 57 9.64 5.52 6.26
C VAL A 57 10.39 6.80 6.54
N SER A 58 11.28 6.77 7.52
CA SER A 58 12.22 7.88 7.73
C SER A 58 13.17 7.98 6.55
N THR A 59 13.45 9.19 6.12
CA THR A 59 14.29 9.48 4.96
C THR A 59 15.12 10.73 5.23
N ASP A 60 16.14 10.92 4.43
CA ASP A 60 16.83 12.19 4.29
C ASP A 60 16.28 12.88 3.05
N SER A 61 15.49 13.94 3.26
CA SER A 61 14.80 14.64 2.16
C SER A 61 15.36 16.05 1.96
N SER A 62 15.62 16.39 0.69
CA SER A 62 16.04 17.73 0.29
C SER A 62 14.88 18.56 -0.27
N LYS A 63 13.81 17.91 -0.75
CA LYS A 63 12.67 18.59 -1.35
C LYS A 63 11.37 17.82 -1.14
N ASN A 64 10.37 18.48 -0.57
CA ASN A 64 9.02 17.95 -0.43
C ASN A 64 8.33 17.76 -1.80
N GLY A 65 7.30 16.92 -1.83
CA GLY A 65 6.46 16.70 -3.00
C GLY A 65 5.75 15.36 -2.94
N GLU A 66 4.94 15.12 -3.96
CA GLU A 66 4.12 13.92 -4.05
C GLU A 66 3.98 13.47 -5.51
N ALA A 67 3.76 12.20 -5.72
CA ALA A 67 3.51 11.59 -7.03
C ALA A 67 2.92 10.19 -6.87
N THR A 68 2.37 9.66 -7.96
CA THR A 68 2.00 8.25 -8.04
C THR A 68 2.82 7.52 -9.08
N VAL A 69 3.20 6.29 -8.79
CA VAL A 69 4.02 5.45 -9.68
C VAL A 69 3.53 4.01 -9.66
N ASN A 70 3.79 3.28 -10.73
CA ASN A 70 3.41 1.87 -10.80
C ASN A 70 4.09 1.06 -9.69
N SER A 71 3.27 0.41 -8.85
CA SER A 71 3.68 -0.33 -7.67
C SER A 71 4.65 -1.46 -7.99
N ARG A 72 4.28 -2.29 -8.98
CA ARG A 72 5.05 -3.47 -9.36
C ARG A 72 6.41 -3.10 -9.92
N ILE A 73 6.44 -2.14 -10.85
CA ILE A 73 7.70 -1.73 -11.50
C ILE A 73 8.66 -1.15 -10.47
N LEU A 74 8.18 -0.24 -9.61
CA LEU A 74 9.01 0.34 -8.55
C LEU A 74 9.55 -0.74 -7.61
N THR A 75 8.68 -1.63 -7.13
CA THR A 75 9.08 -2.71 -6.21
C THR A 75 10.12 -3.62 -6.84
N ASP A 76 9.97 -3.98 -8.13
CA ASP A 76 10.92 -4.83 -8.84
C ASP A 76 12.27 -4.15 -9.06
N ILE A 77 12.29 -2.84 -9.34
CA ILE A 77 13.53 -2.06 -9.42
C ILE A 77 14.25 -2.10 -8.08
N ILE A 78 13.57 -1.73 -6.97
CA ILE A 78 14.20 -1.70 -5.65
C ILE A 78 14.65 -3.09 -5.20
N ARG A 79 13.92 -4.14 -5.56
CA ARG A 79 14.33 -5.53 -5.29
C ARG A 79 15.63 -5.91 -5.97
N LYS A 80 15.86 -5.41 -7.19
CA LYS A 80 17.07 -5.69 -8.00
C LYS A 80 18.26 -4.81 -7.65
N THR A 81 18.08 -3.72 -6.91
CA THR A 81 19.21 -2.89 -6.45
C THR A 81 20.05 -3.63 -5.42
N LYS A 82 21.31 -3.21 -5.29
CA LYS A 82 22.29 -3.84 -4.38
C LYS A 82 21.82 -3.78 -2.93
N LYS A 83 22.04 -4.85 -2.18
CA LYS A 83 21.76 -4.90 -0.74
C LYS A 83 22.63 -3.88 0.02
N ASN A 84 22.07 -3.33 1.08
CA ASN A 84 22.71 -2.32 1.94
C ASN A 84 23.09 -1.01 1.18
N SER A 85 22.42 -0.73 0.08
CA SER A 85 22.61 0.53 -0.65
C SER A 85 21.61 1.60 -0.21
N ILE A 86 21.96 2.84 -0.52
CA ILE A 86 21.06 3.99 -0.40
C ILE A 86 20.45 4.25 -1.76
N VAL A 87 19.15 4.33 -1.81
CA VAL A 87 18.39 4.67 -3.00
C VAL A 87 18.05 6.16 -2.95
N LYS A 88 18.39 6.87 -4.00
CA LYS A 88 18.02 8.28 -4.18
C LYS A 88 16.89 8.37 -5.20
N CYS A 89 15.77 8.98 -4.82
CA CYS A 89 14.62 9.20 -5.67
C CYS A 89 14.40 10.69 -5.89
N LYS A 90 14.27 11.10 -7.15
CA LYS A 90 14.02 12.48 -7.55
C LYS A 90 12.88 12.55 -8.55
N LEU A 91 11.89 13.38 -8.28
CA LEU A 91 10.80 13.67 -9.22
C LEU A 91 11.18 14.86 -10.10
N GLU A 92 11.22 14.66 -11.41
CA GLU A 92 11.44 15.67 -12.43
C GLU A 92 10.30 15.66 -13.44
N GLY A 93 9.45 16.68 -13.39
CA GLY A 93 8.21 16.68 -14.18
C GLY A 93 7.37 15.43 -13.90
N ASN A 94 7.09 14.65 -14.92
CA ASN A 94 6.30 13.42 -14.83
C ASN A 94 7.18 12.15 -14.78
N ARG A 95 8.42 12.25 -14.29
CA ARG A 95 9.34 11.12 -14.18
C ARG A 95 9.93 11.01 -12.78
N LEU A 96 9.83 9.84 -12.19
CA LEU A 96 10.57 9.48 -10.98
C LEU A 96 11.91 8.86 -11.40
N ILE A 97 12.99 9.58 -11.13
CA ILE A 97 14.36 9.12 -11.37
C ILE A 97 14.85 8.44 -10.10
N ILE A 98 15.30 7.20 -10.23
CA ILE A 98 15.80 6.38 -9.14
C ILE A 98 17.26 6.06 -9.39
N ASN A 99 18.12 6.54 -8.51
CA ASN A 99 19.56 6.28 -8.56
C ASN A 99 19.94 5.32 -7.44
N SER A 100 20.65 4.25 -7.78
CA SER A 100 21.22 3.32 -6.81
C SER A 100 22.58 2.84 -7.32
N ASP A 101 23.64 3.14 -6.57
CA ASP A 101 25.02 2.88 -6.97
C ASP A 101 25.29 3.38 -8.41
N ASN A 102 25.56 2.44 -9.34
CA ASN A 102 25.88 2.73 -10.75
C ASN A 102 24.67 2.60 -11.70
N SER A 103 23.44 2.45 -11.14
CA SER A 103 22.23 2.24 -11.93
C SER A 103 21.29 3.43 -11.79
N VAL A 104 20.74 3.86 -12.94
CA VAL A 104 19.72 4.91 -13.02
C VAL A 104 18.48 4.31 -13.69
N PHE A 105 17.34 4.49 -13.06
CA PHE A 105 16.05 4.05 -13.60
C PHE A 105 15.12 5.26 -13.70
N GLU A 106 14.32 5.30 -14.73
CA GLU A 106 13.29 6.33 -14.93
C GLU A 106 11.92 5.66 -15.01
N LEU A 107 10.99 6.09 -14.17
CA LEU A 107 9.60 5.64 -14.17
C LEU A 107 8.69 6.81 -14.50
N ASN A 108 7.65 6.53 -15.28
CA ASN A 108 6.56 7.48 -15.44
C ASN A 108 5.84 7.66 -14.11
N ALA A 109 5.67 8.91 -13.71
CA ALA A 109 4.93 9.32 -12.54
C ALA A 109 3.68 10.10 -12.99
N LEU A 110 2.56 9.87 -12.32
CA LEU A 110 1.35 10.63 -12.50
C LEU A 110 1.14 11.58 -11.34
N THR A 111 0.26 12.56 -11.53
CA THR A 111 -0.10 13.51 -10.49
C THR A 111 -0.79 12.79 -9.32
N ALA A 112 -0.60 13.33 -8.13
CA ALA A 112 -1.19 12.80 -6.90
C ALA A 112 -2.71 13.01 -6.84
N ASP A 113 -3.24 13.98 -7.58
CA ASP A 113 -4.67 14.37 -7.55
C ASP A 113 -5.61 13.27 -8.03
N GLU A 114 -5.12 12.40 -8.93
CA GLU A 114 -5.90 11.28 -9.47
C GLU A 114 -5.97 10.08 -8.51
N PHE A 115 -5.12 10.06 -7.49
CA PHE A 115 -5.10 8.94 -6.53
C PHE A 115 -6.24 9.07 -5.52
N PRO A 116 -6.97 7.98 -5.21
CA PRO A 116 -8.08 8.02 -4.27
C PRO A 116 -7.68 8.63 -2.92
N LYS A 117 -8.48 9.62 -2.49
CA LYS A 117 -8.23 10.29 -1.21
C LYS A 117 -8.60 9.37 -0.06
N PHE A 118 -7.74 9.31 0.92
CA PHE A 118 -8.01 8.61 2.18
C PHE A 118 -9.07 9.42 2.95
N VAL A 119 -10.25 8.84 3.12
CA VAL A 119 -11.27 9.44 3.98
C VAL A 119 -11.00 8.96 5.41
N PRO A 120 -10.69 9.85 6.35
CA PRO A 120 -10.56 9.45 7.75
C PRO A 120 -11.89 8.87 8.22
N LEU A 121 -11.86 7.67 8.81
CA LEU A 121 -13.04 7.14 9.50
C LEU A 121 -13.30 8.00 10.73
N GLU A 122 -14.50 8.55 10.84
CA GLU A 122 -14.95 9.13 12.09
C GLU A 122 -15.06 8.01 13.13
N GLN A 123 -14.15 8.03 14.11
CA GLN A 123 -14.14 7.02 15.16
C GLN A 123 -15.30 7.27 16.12
N THR A 124 -16.38 6.52 15.97
CA THR A 124 -17.51 6.55 16.91
C THR A 124 -17.30 5.60 18.09
N ASN A 125 -16.65 4.46 17.86
CA ASN A 125 -16.33 3.46 18.90
C ASN A 125 -14.95 2.83 18.60
N SER A 126 -14.17 2.59 19.65
CA SER A 126 -12.88 1.89 19.54
C SER A 126 -12.79 0.80 20.61
N PHE A 127 -12.12 -0.29 20.28
CA PHE A 127 -11.76 -1.35 21.21
C PHE A 127 -10.34 -1.84 20.91
N GLU A 128 -9.66 -2.33 21.93
CA GLU A 128 -8.30 -2.82 21.82
C GLU A 128 -8.26 -4.36 21.84
N LEU A 129 -7.53 -4.94 20.92
CA LEU A 129 -7.24 -6.38 20.87
C LEU A 129 -5.75 -6.59 20.73
N THR A 130 -5.24 -7.62 21.40
CA THR A 130 -3.87 -8.06 21.17
C THR A 130 -3.73 -8.74 19.80
N ILE A 131 -2.54 -8.69 19.20
CA ILE A 131 -2.26 -9.34 17.91
C ILE A 131 -2.58 -10.85 17.97
N SER A 132 -2.33 -11.50 19.12
CA SER A 132 -2.64 -12.92 19.33
C SER A 132 -4.14 -13.21 19.30
N GLN A 133 -4.96 -12.34 19.87
CA GLN A 133 -6.43 -12.44 19.85
C GLN A 133 -6.94 -12.29 18.40
N ILE A 134 -6.47 -11.27 17.69
CA ILE A 134 -6.85 -11.03 16.29
C ILE A 134 -6.45 -12.23 15.42
N LYS A 135 -5.21 -12.70 15.51
CA LYS A 135 -4.75 -13.88 14.74
C LYS A 135 -5.61 -15.13 15.05
N ARG A 136 -5.96 -15.34 16.31
CA ARG A 136 -6.82 -16.46 16.71
C ARG A 136 -8.21 -16.36 16.07
N LEU A 137 -8.81 -15.18 16.07
CA LEU A 137 -10.13 -14.94 15.46
C LEU A 137 -10.08 -15.23 13.95
N PHE A 138 -9.13 -14.65 13.24
CA PHE A 138 -8.98 -14.89 11.81
C PHE A 138 -8.71 -16.36 11.47
N ASN A 139 -7.84 -17.04 12.21
CA ASN A 139 -7.55 -18.46 11.97
C ASN A 139 -8.77 -19.36 12.18
N LYS A 140 -9.66 -18.99 13.11
CA LYS A 140 -10.89 -19.76 13.37
C LYS A 140 -11.98 -19.54 12.31
N THR A 141 -11.96 -18.41 11.61
CA THR A 141 -12.99 -18.06 10.61
C THR A 141 -12.51 -18.26 9.17
N LYS A 142 -11.21 -18.29 8.93
CA LYS A 142 -10.58 -18.36 7.62
C LYS A 142 -11.08 -19.51 6.74
N PHE A 143 -11.38 -20.67 7.34
CA PHE A 143 -11.85 -21.84 6.58
C PHE A 143 -13.25 -21.67 5.99
N ALA A 144 -14.04 -20.74 6.54
CA ALA A 144 -15.40 -20.45 6.08
C ALA A 144 -15.45 -19.36 5.01
N ILE A 145 -14.32 -18.77 4.64
CA ILE A 145 -14.24 -17.75 3.59
C ILE A 145 -14.36 -18.46 2.23
N SER A 146 -15.35 -18.07 1.43
CA SER A 146 -15.49 -18.55 0.07
C SER A 146 -14.38 -17.99 -0.82
N ALA A 147 -13.77 -18.88 -1.63
CA ALA A 147 -12.81 -18.48 -2.67
C ALA A 147 -13.50 -18.17 -4.02
N GLU A 148 -14.83 -18.24 -4.09
CA GLU A 148 -15.59 -17.96 -5.32
C GLU A 148 -15.77 -16.45 -5.51
N GLU A 149 -15.13 -15.89 -6.51
CA GLU A 149 -15.23 -14.47 -6.90
C GLU A 149 -16.62 -14.03 -7.36
N THR A 150 -17.52 -14.97 -7.66
CA THR A 150 -18.87 -14.70 -8.16
C THR A 150 -19.89 -14.34 -7.07
N ARG A 151 -19.55 -14.49 -5.80
CA ARG A 151 -20.41 -14.14 -4.68
C ARG A 151 -20.02 -12.77 -4.12
N TYR A 152 -20.86 -11.77 -4.37
CA TYR A 152 -20.68 -10.39 -3.94
C TYR A 152 -20.60 -10.19 -2.41
N TYR A 153 -20.96 -11.22 -1.62
CA TYR A 153 -20.87 -11.20 -0.16
C TYR A 153 -20.16 -12.45 0.35
N PRO A 154 -19.15 -12.31 1.22
CA PRO A 154 -18.49 -13.46 1.83
C PRO A 154 -19.50 -14.31 2.60
N VAL A 155 -19.44 -15.61 2.43
CA VAL A 155 -20.36 -16.59 3.10
C VAL A 155 -20.35 -16.45 4.62
N SER A 156 -19.26 -15.96 5.19
CA SER A 156 -19.15 -15.63 6.62
C SER A 156 -20.20 -14.64 7.10
N TYR A 157 -20.63 -13.69 6.27
CA TYR A 157 -21.66 -12.71 6.61
C TYR A 157 -23.08 -13.32 6.59
N THR A 158 -23.34 -14.26 5.70
CA THR A 158 -24.65 -14.94 5.63
C THR A 158 -24.85 -15.90 6.79
N HIS A 159 -23.80 -16.55 7.30
CA HIS A 159 -23.87 -17.43 8.46
C HIS A 159 -24.16 -16.69 9.77
N LEU A 160 -23.58 -15.51 9.97
CA LEU A 160 -23.88 -14.67 11.13
C LEU A 160 -25.34 -14.21 11.12
N ARG A 161 -25.90 -13.83 9.97
CA ARG A 161 -27.28 -13.39 9.84
C ARG A 161 -28.30 -14.53 10.00
N ALA A 162 -27.99 -15.75 9.60
CA ALA A 162 -28.86 -16.91 9.76
C ALA A 162 -29.04 -17.30 11.24
N HIS A 163 -28.07 -17.03 12.11
CA HIS A 163 -28.17 -17.26 13.53
C HIS A 163 -29.02 -16.21 14.29
N GLU A 164 -29.14 -15.00 13.76
CA GLU A 164 -29.97 -13.95 14.38
C GLU A 164 -31.46 -14.12 14.07
N THR A 165 -31.85 -14.85 13.04
CA THR A 165 -33.26 -15.06 12.66
C THR A 165 -33.92 -16.28 13.30
N SER A 166 -33.20 -17.04 14.13
CA SER A 166 -33.76 -18.22 14.84
C SER A 166 -34.18 -17.96 16.30
N LEU A 167 -34.27 -16.69 16.70
CA LEU A 167 -34.74 -16.26 18.01
C LEU A 167 -36.05 -15.46 17.88
N HIS A 168 -37.10 -16.08 17.32
CA HIS A 168 -38.50 -15.66 17.52
C HIS A 168 -39.40 -16.91 17.57
#